data_a7a49a5dffd19873fa57868d6baaa0a1
#
_entry.id   a7a49a5dffd19873fa57868d6baaa0a1
#
_cell.length_a   1.000
_cell.length_b   1.000
_cell.length_c   1.000
_cell.angle_alpha   90.00
_cell.angle_beta   90.00
_cell.angle_gamma   90.00
#
_symmetry.space_group_name_H-M   'P 1'
#
loop_
_entity.id
_entity.type
_entity.pdbx_description
1 polymer ?
#
loop_
_entity_poly.entity_id
_entity_poly.type
_entity_poly.pdbx_seq_one_letter_code
_entity_poly.pdbx_strand_id
1 'polypeptide(L)'
;MVRCVLMFVLAAGIGGWLTERPTVRAAAPEPPLRISLWQGRAPVGEGKSRDEDAWISIYLPEHPGGTAVVICPGGGYSQVVAEPEGHGIARWLNQQGIAGVVLEYRLPHGRSLVPLLDAQRAIRTVRANARDWKLDPGRIVMMGFSAGGHLASTAGTHFVEGIRDDNDPVSRVSSRPDFLILIYPVISMGEHAHQGSRRNLLGENPTPEMMARFSSETQVTSSTPPAFLAHAVDDKPVPPIHSRMFFEALNHAGVPAKLLELPSGGHGLDGYQGPMW
;
A
#
# COMPACT_ATOMS: atom_id res chain seq x y z
N MET A 1 43.38 34.89 3.23
CA MET A 1 44.80 34.96 3.64
C MET A 1 45.28 33.55 3.88
N VAL A 2 46.24 33.18 3.07
CA VAL A 2 47.52 32.49 3.34
C VAL A 2 47.39 30.97 3.48
N ARG A 3 48.07 30.10 2.81
CA ARG A 3 49.07 30.04 1.70
C ARG A 3 49.30 28.55 1.43
N CYS A 4 49.50 28.22 0.17
CA CYS A 4 50.10 26.99 -0.36
C CYS A 4 51.42 26.64 0.33
N VAL A 5 51.69 25.31 0.49
CA VAL A 5 53.04 24.75 0.36
C VAL A 5 52.97 23.49 -0.47
N LEU A 6 53.65 23.55 -1.59
CA LEU A 6 53.99 22.48 -2.52
C LEU A 6 55.26 21.80 -1.99
N MET A 7 55.33 20.47 -2.02
CA MET A 7 56.62 19.76 -2.04
C MET A 7 56.56 18.52 -2.92
N PHE A 8 57.38 18.54 -3.96
CA PHE A 8 57.76 17.43 -4.83
C PHE A 8 58.67 16.45 -4.12
N VAL A 9 58.49 15.16 -4.25
CA VAL A 9 59.56 14.14 -4.18
C VAL A 9 59.31 13.04 -5.18
N LEU A 10 60.29 12.84 -5.98
CA LEU A 10 60.65 11.94 -7.05
C LEU A 10 60.18 10.50 -7.00
N ALA A 11 60.04 9.98 -8.21
CA ALA A 11 59.77 8.64 -8.67
C ALA A 11 60.79 7.60 -8.21
N ALA A 12 60.29 6.40 -7.86
CA ALA A 12 60.96 5.13 -8.09
C ALA A 12 59.91 4.11 -8.48
N GLY A 13 59.99 3.57 -9.68
CA GLY A 13 59.07 2.59 -10.25
C GLY A 13 59.14 1.28 -9.51
N ILE A 14 57.96 0.74 -9.16
CA ILE A 14 57.75 -0.65 -8.91
C ILE A 14 56.48 -1.03 -9.66
N GLY A 15 56.60 -1.94 -10.63
CA GLY A 15 55.48 -2.48 -11.39
C GLY A 15 54.49 -3.18 -10.42
N GLY A 16 53.44 -2.44 -10.07
CA GLY A 16 52.32 -2.97 -9.30
C GLY A 16 51.34 -3.57 -10.27
N TRP A 17 51.11 -4.84 -10.16
CA TRP A 17 50.01 -5.57 -10.80
C TRP A 17 48.71 -4.90 -10.36
N LEU A 18 48.05 -4.23 -11.31
CA LEU A 18 46.65 -3.81 -11.14
C LEU A 18 45.81 -5.08 -11.09
N THR A 19 45.62 -5.63 -9.90
CA THR A 19 44.55 -6.60 -9.68
C THR A 19 43.24 -5.84 -9.83
N GLU A 20 42.60 -5.92 -11.01
CA GLU A 20 41.21 -5.54 -11.17
C GLU A 20 40.41 -6.25 -10.11
N ARG A 21 39.91 -5.49 -9.14
CA ARG A 21 38.91 -6.03 -8.21
C ARG A 21 37.74 -6.45 -9.06
N PRO A 22 37.30 -7.71 -9.00
CA PRO A 22 36.12 -8.13 -9.72
C PRO A 22 34.98 -7.22 -9.26
N THR A 23 34.42 -6.43 -10.16
CA THR A 23 33.17 -5.75 -9.92
C THR A 23 32.13 -6.85 -9.71
N VAL A 24 31.76 -7.10 -8.46
CA VAL A 24 30.64 -7.97 -8.14
C VAL A 24 29.42 -7.25 -8.74
N ARG A 25 29.04 -7.68 -9.92
CA ARG A 25 27.79 -7.27 -10.56
C ARG A 25 26.69 -7.74 -9.61
N ALA A 26 26.02 -6.81 -8.95
CA ALA A 26 24.87 -7.15 -8.12
C ALA A 26 23.95 -8.05 -8.95
N ALA A 27 23.64 -9.22 -8.44
CA ALA A 27 22.70 -10.12 -9.09
C ALA A 27 21.40 -9.35 -9.32
N ALA A 28 20.79 -9.53 -10.49
CA ALA A 28 19.48 -8.95 -10.75
C ALA A 28 18.53 -9.42 -9.62
N PRO A 29 17.71 -8.53 -9.05
CA PRO A 29 16.79 -8.92 -8.00
C PRO A 29 15.92 -10.08 -8.50
N GLU A 30 15.74 -11.10 -7.67
CA GLU A 30 14.85 -12.21 -8.00
C GLU A 30 13.44 -11.71 -8.28
N PRO A 31 12.73 -12.31 -9.25
CA PRO A 31 11.36 -11.93 -9.54
C PRO A 31 10.48 -12.17 -8.29
N PRO A 32 9.44 -11.35 -8.06
CA PRO A 32 8.56 -11.53 -6.91
C PRO A 32 7.84 -12.88 -6.98
N LEU A 33 7.59 -13.47 -5.83
CA LEU A 33 6.68 -14.59 -5.70
C LEU A 33 5.26 -14.11 -6.00
N ARG A 34 4.62 -14.65 -7.03
CA ARG A 34 3.25 -14.25 -7.43
C ARG A 34 2.25 -15.33 -7.06
N ILE A 35 1.21 -14.96 -6.32
CA ILE A 35 0.19 -15.86 -5.80
C ILE A 35 -1.20 -15.34 -6.20
N SER A 36 -2.05 -16.21 -6.77
CA SER A 36 -3.47 -15.93 -6.92
C SER A 36 -4.15 -15.96 -5.55
N LEU A 37 -4.96 -14.94 -5.24
CA LEU A 37 -5.65 -14.84 -3.95
C LEU A 37 -6.76 -15.86 -3.79
N TRP A 38 -7.38 -16.29 -4.88
CA TRP A 38 -8.53 -17.18 -4.87
C TRP A 38 -8.21 -18.49 -5.56
N GLN A 39 -8.39 -19.60 -4.83
CA GLN A 39 -8.34 -20.94 -5.41
C GLN A 39 -9.73 -21.27 -5.96
N GLY A 40 -9.88 -21.31 -7.28
CA GLY A 40 -11.16 -21.50 -7.93
C GLY A 40 -11.91 -20.19 -8.17
N ARG A 41 -13.22 -20.17 -7.86
CA ARG A 41 -14.05 -18.99 -8.11
C ARG A 41 -13.93 -17.96 -6.99
N ALA A 42 -13.50 -16.74 -7.33
CA ALA A 42 -13.51 -15.63 -6.40
C ALA A 42 -14.94 -15.25 -5.98
N PRO A 43 -15.16 -14.85 -4.71
CA PRO A 43 -16.48 -14.42 -4.27
C PRO A 43 -16.89 -13.11 -4.99
N VAL A 44 -18.20 -12.95 -5.23
CA VAL A 44 -18.80 -11.75 -5.86
C VAL A 44 -18.17 -11.44 -7.23
N GLY A 45 -17.89 -12.45 -8.03
CA GLY A 45 -17.36 -12.30 -9.40
C GLY A 45 -17.67 -13.52 -10.22
N GLU A 46 -17.54 -13.46 -11.54
CA GLU A 46 -17.74 -14.62 -12.41
C GLU A 46 -16.52 -15.55 -12.47
N GLY A 47 -15.35 -15.07 -12.01
CA GLY A 47 -14.17 -15.85 -11.66
C GLY A 47 -13.44 -16.53 -12.81
N LYS A 48 -13.54 -16.05 -14.06
CA LYS A 48 -12.91 -16.69 -15.22
C LYS A 48 -12.27 -15.74 -16.23
N SER A 49 -12.42 -14.43 -16.12
CA SER A 49 -11.74 -13.50 -17.02
C SER A 49 -10.45 -12.99 -16.40
N ARG A 50 -9.53 -12.53 -17.24
CA ARG A 50 -8.27 -11.94 -16.81
C ARG A 50 -8.47 -10.72 -15.88
N ASP A 51 -9.64 -10.07 -16.00
CA ASP A 51 -10.05 -8.92 -15.18
C ASP A 51 -10.76 -9.34 -13.88
N GLU A 52 -10.99 -10.63 -13.70
CA GLU A 52 -11.64 -11.22 -12.52
C GLU A 52 -10.66 -11.92 -11.56
N ASP A 53 -9.36 -11.91 -11.86
CA ASP A 53 -8.33 -12.50 -11.01
C ASP A 53 -7.69 -11.44 -10.13
N ALA A 54 -7.57 -11.75 -8.83
CA ALA A 54 -6.79 -10.96 -7.88
C ALA A 54 -5.48 -11.68 -7.56
N TRP A 55 -4.38 -10.92 -7.55
CA TRP A 55 -3.04 -11.44 -7.34
C TRP A 55 -2.30 -10.64 -6.27
N ILE A 56 -1.38 -11.29 -5.60
CA ILE A 56 -0.34 -10.62 -4.82
C ILE A 56 1.03 -10.98 -5.39
N SER A 57 1.86 -9.95 -5.54
CA SER A 57 3.28 -10.07 -5.90
C SER A 57 4.12 -9.73 -4.68
N ILE A 58 4.88 -10.69 -4.16
CA ILE A 58 5.55 -10.63 -2.87
C ILE A 58 7.05 -10.45 -3.10
N TYR A 59 7.60 -9.38 -2.55
CA TYR A 59 9.02 -9.06 -2.50
C TYR A 59 9.54 -9.34 -1.10
N LEU A 60 10.19 -10.49 -0.91
CA LEU A 60 10.78 -10.83 0.37
C LEU A 60 12.23 -10.30 0.42
N PRO A 61 12.62 -9.54 1.44
CA PRO A 61 14.01 -9.13 1.60
C PRO A 61 14.88 -10.31 2.00
N GLU A 62 16.16 -10.27 1.67
CA GLU A 62 17.14 -11.29 2.07
C GLU A 62 17.19 -11.46 3.60
N HIS A 63 17.08 -10.33 4.31
CA HIS A 63 17.04 -10.27 5.77
C HIS A 63 15.75 -9.60 6.25
N PRO A 64 14.64 -10.36 6.42
CA PRO A 64 13.36 -9.80 6.82
C PRO A 64 13.40 -9.18 8.22
N GLY A 65 12.97 -7.93 8.34
CA GLY A 65 12.76 -7.25 9.62
C GLY A 65 11.44 -7.64 10.32
N GLY A 66 10.71 -8.61 9.79
CA GLY A 66 9.43 -9.09 10.32
C GLY A 66 8.21 -8.32 9.82
N THR A 67 8.35 -7.10 9.32
CA THR A 67 7.23 -6.29 8.83
C THR A 67 6.89 -6.61 7.37
N ALA A 68 5.60 -6.70 7.06
CA ALA A 68 5.08 -6.73 5.70
C ALA A 68 4.17 -5.53 5.43
N VAL A 69 4.23 -4.99 4.21
CA VAL A 69 3.35 -3.92 3.74
C VAL A 69 2.58 -4.42 2.52
N VAL A 70 1.27 -4.58 2.69
CA VAL A 70 0.34 -4.85 1.58
C VAL A 70 0.02 -3.52 0.92
N ILE A 71 0.36 -3.39 -0.35
CA ILE A 71 0.30 -2.14 -1.10
C ILE A 71 -0.89 -2.19 -2.05
N CYS A 72 -1.79 -1.21 -1.94
CA CYS A 72 -2.95 -1.01 -2.80
C CYS A 72 -2.68 0.17 -3.74
N PRO A 73 -2.31 -0.05 -5.00
CA PRO A 73 -2.12 1.02 -5.97
C PRO A 73 -3.42 1.76 -6.27
N GLY A 74 -3.31 3.02 -6.69
CA GLY A 74 -4.43 3.82 -7.15
C GLY A 74 -4.91 3.48 -8.57
N GLY A 75 -5.60 4.43 -9.19
CA GLY A 75 -6.13 4.30 -10.55
C GLY A 75 -7.65 4.49 -10.63
N GLY A 76 -8.25 5.15 -9.63
CA GLY A 76 -9.67 5.54 -9.65
C GLY A 76 -10.66 4.38 -9.71
N TYR A 77 -10.25 3.17 -9.35
CA TYR A 77 -11.01 1.92 -9.52
C TYR A 77 -11.36 1.58 -11.00
N SER A 78 -10.76 2.27 -11.96
CA SER A 78 -10.86 1.96 -13.39
C SER A 78 -9.65 1.22 -13.94
N GLN A 79 -8.55 1.26 -13.20
CA GLN A 79 -7.29 0.55 -13.45
C GLN A 79 -6.53 0.36 -12.14
N VAL A 80 -5.45 -0.42 -12.18
CA VAL A 80 -4.50 -0.57 -11.09
C VAL A 80 -3.14 -0.05 -11.57
N VAL A 81 -2.64 1.05 -10.97
CA VAL A 81 -1.37 1.70 -11.34
C VAL A 81 -0.22 0.95 -10.65
N ALA A 82 -0.05 -0.33 -11.03
CA ALA A 82 0.76 -1.29 -10.29
C ALA A 82 2.26 -0.97 -10.26
N GLU A 83 2.83 -0.37 -11.31
CA GLU A 83 4.29 -0.15 -11.35
C GLU A 83 4.75 1.00 -10.44
N PRO A 84 4.30 2.26 -10.56
CA PRO A 84 4.80 3.34 -9.72
C PRO A 84 4.28 3.27 -8.27
N GLU A 85 3.02 2.91 -8.06
CA GLU A 85 2.38 2.89 -6.74
C GLU A 85 2.33 1.49 -6.10
N GLY A 86 2.96 0.50 -6.72
CA GLY A 86 3.00 -0.88 -6.25
C GLY A 86 4.42 -1.45 -6.30
N HIS A 87 4.82 -1.99 -7.45
CA HIS A 87 6.11 -2.69 -7.60
C HIS A 87 7.33 -1.81 -7.29
N GLY A 88 7.31 -0.53 -7.68
CA GLY A 88 8.36 0.44 -7.34
C GLY A 88 8.51 0.60 -5.82
N ILE A 89 7.40 0.79 -5.13
CA ILE A 89 7.36 0.92 -3.66
C ILE A 89 7.80 -0.39 -2.98
N ALA A 90 7.32 -1.54 -3.47
CA ALA A 90 7.68 -2.84 -2.91
C ALA A 90 9.20 -3.11 -3.00
N ARG A 91 9.83 -2.77 -4.13
CA ARG A 91 11.29 -2.87 -4.29
C ARG A 91 12.05 -1.93 -3.34
N TRP A 92 11.56 -0.72 -3.13
CA TRP A 92 12.15 0.22 -2.18
C TRP A 92 12.03 -0.29 -0.74
N LEU A 93 10.87 -0.76 -0.31
CA LEU A 93 10.65 -1.37 1.01
C LEU A 93 11.57 -2.59 1.22
N ASN A 94 11.73 -3.40 0.19
CA ASN A 94 12.59 -4.59 0.22
C ASN A 94 14.04 -4.23 0.56
N GLN A 95 14.57 -3.12 0.01
CA GLN A 95 15.90 -2.59 0.33
C GLN A 95 16.03 -2.14 1.80
N GLN A 96 14.90 -1.85 2.46
CA GLN A 96 14.85 -1.48 3.88
C GLN A 96 14.60 -2.69 4.81
N GLY A 97 14.65 -3.91 4.30
CA GLY A 97 14.37 -5.12 5.09
C GLY A 97 12.88 -5.35 5.37
N ILE A 98 11.99 -4.67 4.64
CA ILE A 98 10.53 -4.76 4.77
C ILE A 98 9.97 -5.54 3.58
N ALA A 99 9.13 -6.54 3.84
CA ALA A 99 8.45 -7.25 2.76
C ALA A 99 7.39 -6.35 2.11
N GLY A 100 7.50 -6.15 0.78
CA GLY A 100 6.50 -5.46 -0.01
C GLY A 100 5.58 -6.46 -0.70
N VAL A 101 4.27 -6.29 -0.57
CA VAL A 101 3.26 -7.17 -1.16
C VAL A 101 2.32 -6.34 -2.00
N VAL A 102 2.49 -6.37 -3.31
CA VAL A 102 1.64 -5.60 -4.24
C VAL A 102 0.34 -6.34 -4.46
N LEU A 103 -0.79 -5.69 -4.19
CA LEU A 103 -2.11 -6.21 -4.45
C LEU A 103 -2.62 -5.72 -5.81
N GLU A 104 -2.74 -6.64 -6.75
CA GLU A 104 -3.44 -6.45 -8.01
C GLU A 104 -4.91 -6.87 -7.80
N TYR A 105 -5.72 -5.97 -7.24
CA TYR A 105 -7.12 -6.23 -6.91
C TYR A 105 -8.02 -6.17 -8.14
N ARG A 106 -9.12 -6.92 -8.11
CA ARG A 106 -10.15 -6.88 -9.15
C ARG A 106 -10.84 -5.53 -9.19
N LEU A 107 -11.08 -5.02 -10.38
CA LEU A 107 -11.83 -3.79 -10.58
C LEU A 107 -13.32 -4.00 -10.26
N PRO A 108 -13.94 -3.06 -9.54
CA PRO A 108 -15.31 -3.26 -9.01
C PRO A 108 -16.39 -3.25 -10.07
N HIS A 109 -16.34 -2.39 -11.07
CA HIS A 109 -17.41 -2.19 -12.06
C HIS A 109 -18.80 -2.06 -11.40
N GLY A 110 -18.90 -1.23 -10.34
CA GLY A 110 -20.10 -1.05 -9.52
C GLY A 110 -20.34 -2.13 -8.45
N ARG A 111 -19.50 -3.17 -8.38
CA ARG A 111 -19.58 -4.26 -7.38
C ARG A 111 -18.66 -3.94 -6.19
N SER A 112 -19.08 -3.04 -5.34
CA SER A 112 -18.27 -2.39 -4.30
C SER A 112 -17.53 -3.34 -3.35
N LEU A 113 -18.04 -4.55 -3.13
CA LEU A 113 -17.39 -5.55 -2.27
C LEU A 113 -16.20 -6.25 -2.94
N VAL A 114 -16.10 -6.25 -4.26
CA VAL A 114 -15.05 -7.00 -4.99
C VAL A 114 -13.65 -6.63 -4.55
N PRO A 115 -13.20 -5.36 -4.63
CA PRO A 115 -11.85 -4.99 -4.19
C PRO A 115 -11.65 -5.13 -2.67
N LEU A 116 -12.69 -4.91 -1.87
CA LEU A 116 -12.61 -5.08 -0.41
C LEU A 116 -12.32 -6.53 -0.03
N LEU A 117 -13.01 -7.49 -0.65
CA LEU A 117 -12.78 -8.92 -0.40
C LEU A 117 -11.36 -9.34 -0.80
N ASP A 118 -10.84 -8.80 -1.90
CA ASP A 118 -9.46 -9.07 -2.33
C ASP A 118 -8.44 -8.48 -1.33
N ALA A 119 -8.68 -7.26 -0.84
CA ALA A 119 -7.84 -6.62 0.16
C ALA A 119 -7.83 -7.40 1.49
N GLN A 120 -9.00 -7.82 1.96
CA GLN A 120 -9.12 -8.66 3.16
C GLN A 120 -8.42 -10.01 2.96
N ARG A 121 -8.57 -10.61 1.79
CA ARG A 121 -7.90 -11.88 1.46
C ARG A 121 -6.38 -11.72 1.39
N ALA A 122 -5.88 -10.61 0.85
CA ALA A 122 -4.44 -10.32 0.79
C ALA A 122 -3.82 -10.24 2.19
N ILE A 123 -4.41 -9.46 3.11
CA ILE A 123 -3.97 -9.39 4.51
C ILE A 123 -3.95 -10.77 5.16
N ARG A 124 -5.03 -11.54 5.01
CA ARG A 124 -5.14 -12.90 5.56
C ARG A 124 -4.09 -13.84 4.96
N THR A 125 -3.85 -13.76 3.65
CA THR A 125 -2.84 -14.59 2.98
C THR A 125 -1.45 -14.29 3.53
N VAL A 126 -1.08 -13.02 3.69
CA VAL A 126 0.20 -12.63 4.30
C VAL A 126 0.28 -13.13 5.75
N ARG A 127 -0.78 -12.92 6.54
CA ARG A 127 -0.80 -13.32 7.96
C ARG A 127 -0.72 -14.84 8.15
N ALA A 128 -1.42 -15.60 7.33
CA ALA A 128 -1.40 -17.06 7.39
C ALA A 128 -0.03 -17.66 7.01
N ASN A 129 0.69 -17.02 6.08
CA ASN A 129 2.01 -17.47 5.62
C ASN A 129 3.18 -16.75 6.33
N ALA A 130 2.90 -15.91 7.34
CA ALA A 130 3.91 -15.05 7.95
C ALA A 130 5.13 -15.84 8.48
N ARG A 131 4.91 -16.99 9.12
CA ARG A 131 6.00 -17.84 9.64
C ARG A 131 6.90 -18.34 8.54
N ASP A 132 6.34 -18.85 7.45
CA ASP A 132 7.09 -19.43 6.32
C ASP A 132 7.90 -18.35 5.60
N TRP A 133 7.41 -17.12 5.60
CA TRP A 133 8.08 -15.96 5.02
C TRP A 133 8.97 -15.19 6.01
N LYS A 134 9.16 -15.71 7.24
CA LYS A 134 9.94 -15.07 8.33
C LYS A 134 9.43 -13.67 8.66
N LEU A 135 8.12 -13.49 8.66
CA LEU A 135 7.39 -12.26 9.01
C LEU A 135 6.70 -12.42 10.37
N ASP A 136 6.36 -11.30 10.97
CA ASP A 136 5.55 -11.22 12.18
C ASP A 136 4.06 -11.08 11.79
N PRO A 137 3.17 -12.01 12.16
CA PRO A 137 1.75 -11.92 11.84
C PRO A 137 1.03 -10.73 12.52
N GLY A 138 1.64 -10.10 13.52
CA GLY A 138 1.17 -8.88 14.19
C GLY A 138 1.76 -7.59 13.61
N ARG A 139 2.51 -7.64 12.51
CA ARG A 139 3.15 -6.49 11.88
C ARG A 139 2.86 -6.40 10.39
N ILE A 140 1.59 -6.48 10.04
CA ILE A 140 1.11 -6.41 8.65
C ILE A 140 0.44 -5.06 8.44
N VAL A 141 1.12 -4.21 7.71
CA VAL A 141 0.69 -2.85 7.35
C VAL A 141 -0.09 -2.90 6.05
N MET A 142 -1.11 -2.05 5.91
CA MET A 142 -1.75 -1.82 4.63
C MET A 142 -1.48 -0.39 4.18
N MET A 143 -0.90 -0.25 2.99
CA MET A 143 -0.57 1.02 2.36
C MET A 143 -1.44 1.22 1.12
N GLY A 144 -1.94 2.43 0.91
CA GLY A 144 -2.72 2.70 -0.30
C GLY A 144 -2.57 4.12 -0.82
N PHE A 145 -2.67 4.26 -2.13
CA PHE A 145 -2.51 5.49 -2.89
C PHE A 145 -3.83 5.86 -3.56
N SER A 146 -4.28 7.12 -3.48
CA SER A 146 -5.47 7.59 -4.19
C SER A 146 -6.70 6.68 -3.94
N ALA A 147 -7.28 6.08 -4.97
CA ALA A 147 -8.35 5.08 -4.84
C ALA A 147 -7.90 3.81 -4.08
N GLY A 148 -6.62 3.42 -4.19
CA GLY A 148 -6.03 2.36 -3.35
C GLY A 148 -5.94 2.76 -1.88
N GLY A 149 -5.80 4.06 -1.58
CA GLY A 149 -5.93 4.61 -0.23
C GLY A 149 -7.34 4.46 0.32
N HIS A 150 -8.36 4.63 -0.52
CA HIS A 150 -9.74 4.30 -0.17
C HIS A 150 -9.90 2.81 0.14
N LEU A 151 -9.35 1.93 -0.70
CA LEU A 151 -9.39 0.50 -0.47
C LEU A 151 -8.71 0.12 0.86
N ALA A 152 -7.56 0.70 1.16
CA ALA A 152 -6.82 0.45 2.40
C ALA A 152 -7.60 0.95 3.63
N SER A 153 -8.17 2.16 3.60
CA SER A 153 -9.00 2.69 4.69
C SER A 153 -10.29 1.89 4.87
N THR A 154 -10.93 1.48 3.77
CA THR A 154 -12.11 0.60 3.81
C THR A 154 -11.78 -0.77 4.42
N ALA A 155 -10.65 -1.39 4.06
CA ALA A 155 -10.21 -2.64 4.66
C ALA A 155 -9.91 -2.49 6.16
N GLY A 156 -9.37 -1.33 6.57
CA GLY A 156 -9.10 -1.00 7.97
C GLY A 156 -10.35 -0.72 8.81
N THR A 157 -11.46 -0.32 8.20
CA THR A 157 -12.74 -0.05 8.89
C THR A 157 -13.75 -1.20 8.78
N HIS A 158 -13.59 -2.07 7.79
CA HIS A 158 -14.48 -3.21 7.50
C HIS A 158 -13.76 -4.57 7.63
N PHE A 159 -12.74 -4.64 8.47
CA PHE A 159 -12.07 -5.93 8.70
C PHE A 159 -13.02 -6.96 9.32
N VAL A 160 -12.69 -8.21 9.16
CA VAL A 160 -13.42 -9.34 9.76
C VAL A 160 -12.44 -10.26 10.49
N GLU A 161 -12.90 -10.79 11.61
CA GLU A 161 -12.11 -11.73 12.40
C GLU A 161 -11.96 -13.08 11.68
N GLY A 162 -10.96 -13.85 12.11
CA GLY A 162 -10.75 -15.20 11.60
C GLY A 162 -11.83 -16.17 12.09
N ILE A 163 -12.16 -17.17 11.26
CA ILE A 163 -13.04 -18.27 11.62
C ILE A 163 -12.14 -19.46 11.98
N ARG A 164 -11.98 -19.71 13.29
CA ARG A 164 -10.97 -20.67 13.82
C ARG A 164 -10.97 -22.04 13.11
N ASP A 165 -12.13 -22.58 12.84
CA ASP A 165 -12.31 -23.93 12.32
C ASP A 165 -12.70 -23.95 10.83
N ASP A 166 -12.42 -22.84 10.09
CA ASP A 166 -12.63 -22.80 8.65
C ASP A 166 -11.72 -23.83 7.94
N ASN A 167 -12.24 -24.46 6.89
CA ASN A 167 -11.47 -25.41 6.07
C ASN A 167 -10.30 -24.74 5.35
N ASP A 168 -10.43 -23.45 5.02
CA ASP A 168 -9.39 -22.66 4.41
C ASP A 168 -8.49 -22.01 5.51
N PRO A 169 -7.21 -22.40 5.61
CA PRO A 169 -6.30 -21.84 6.61
C PRO A 169 -6.19 -20.31 6.57
N VAL A 170 -6.34 -19.70 5.38
CA VAL A 170 -6.29 -18.25 5.19
C VAL A 170 -7.52 -17.57 5.82
N SER A 171 -8.66 -18.25 5.88
CA SER A 171 -9.86 -17.73 6.53
C SER A 171 -9.81 -17.80 8.06
N ARG A 172 -8.85 -18.54 8.64
CA ARG A 172 -8.72 -18.69 10.10
C ARG A 172 -8.14 -17.49 10.81
N VAL A 173 -7.53 -16.55 10.08
CA VAL A 173 -6.88 -15.37 10.66
C VAL A 173 -7.64 -14.09 10.34
N SER A 174 -7.47 -13.07 11.19
CA SER A 174 -8.12 -11.76 11.00
C SER A 174 -7.62 -11.05 9.75
N SER A 175 -8.52 -10.34 9.07
CA SER A 175 -8.19 -9.44 7.95
C SER A 175 -7.84 -8.02 8.40
N ARG A 176 -7.80 -7.74 9.71
CA ARG A 176 -7.47 -6.42 10.24
C ARG A 176 -5.99 -6.10 9.96
N PRO A 177 -5.66 -5.01 9.25
CA PRO A 177 -4.29 -4.51 9.20
C PRO A 177 -3.84 -4.08 10.61
N ASP A 178 -2.53 -4.17 10.88
CA ASP A 178 -2.00 -3.70 12.17
C ASP A 178 -1.71 -2.20 12.17
N PHE A 179 -1.53 -1.62 10.96
CA PHE A 179 -1.33 -0.19 10.73
C PHE A 179 -1.78 0.20 9.30
N LEU A 180 -2.18 1.46 9.11
CA LEU A 180 -2.54 2.04 7.81
C LEU A 180 -1.56 3.13 7.40
N ILE A 181 -1.16 3.13 6.11
CA ILE A 181 -0.42 4.22 5.47
C ILE A 181 -1.23 4.68 4.27
N LEU A 182 -1.74 5.91 4.32
CA LEU A 182 -2.67 6.44 3.32
C LEU A 182 -2.05 7.67 2.64
N ILE A 183 -1.77 7.53 1.36
CA ILE A 183 -1.07 8.55 0.57
C ILE A 183 -2.05 9.17 -0.43
N TYR A 184 -2.32 10.47 -0.28
CA TYR A 184 -3.35 11.23 -1.00
C TYR A 184 -4.66 10.43 -1.22
N PRO A 185 -5.21 9.83 -0.14
CA PRO A 185 -6.29 8.86 -0.28
C PRO A 185 -7.59 9.51 -0.70
N VAL A 186 -8.36 8.84 -1.56
CA VAL A 186 -9.81 9.01 -1.55
C VAL A 186 -10.34 8.41 -0.24
N ILE A 187 -11.30 9.05 0.41
CA ILE A 187 -11.89 8.60 1.67
C ILE A 187 -13.42 8.63 1.59
N SER A 188 -14.00 9.80 1.35
CA SER A 188 -15.45 9.97 1.30
C SER A 188 -16.04 9.60 -0.06
N MET A 189 -17.21 8.97 -0.04
CA MET A 189 -18.07 8.73 -1.20
C MET A 189 -19.28 9.67 -1.20
N GLY A 190 -19.36 10.62 -0.25
CA GLY A 190 -20.40 11.61 -0.10
C GLY A 190 -20.19 12.87 -0.95
N GLU A 191 -20.35 14.05 -0.33
CA GLU A 191 -20.29 15.37 -0.97
C GLU A 191 -18.93 15.66 -1.62
N HIS A 192 -17.84 15.29 -0.94
CA HIS A 192 -16.46 15.55 -1.40
C HIS A 192 -15.92 14.43 -2.30
N ALA A 193 -16.73 13.45 -2.69
CA ALA A 193 -16.25 12.26 -3.40
C ALA A 193 -15.48 12.60 -4.68
N HIS A 194 -14.37 11.90 -4.90
CA HIS A 194 -13.79 11.81 -6.24
C HIS A 194 -14.77 11.05 -7.13
N GLN A 195 -15.47 11.78 -8.03
CA GLN A 195 -16.63 11.28 -8.78
C GLN A 195 -16.32 10.01 -9.59
N GLY A 196 -15.12 9.94 -10.21
CA GLY A 196 -14.69 8.76 -10.97
C GLY A 196 -14.60 7.52 -10.08
N SER A 197 -13.92 7.63 -8.92
CA SER A 197 -13.80 6.53 -7.96
C SER A 197 -15.16 6.08 -7.42
N ARG A 198 -16.03 7.03 -7.07
CA ARG A 198 -17.38 6.70 -6.58
C ARG A 198 -18.18 5.93 -7.63
N ARG A 199 -18.22 6.42 -8.86
CA ARG A 199 -18.95 5.77 -9.96
C ARG A 199 -18.41 4.37 -10.24
N ASN A 200 -17.09 4.23 -10.33
CA ASN A 200 -16.49 2.94 -10.63
C ASN A 200 -16.71 1.92 -9.50
N LEU A 201 -16.67 2.37 -8.24
CA LEU A 201 -16.85 1.50 -7.07
C LEU A 201 -18.31 1.17 -6.80
N LEU A 202 -19.20 2.18 -6.82
CA LEU A 202 -20.58 2.06 -6.34
C LEU A 202 -21.61 1.99 -7.49
N GLY A 203 -21.23 2.27 -8.73
CA GLY A 203 -22.13 2.41 -9.87
C GLY A 203 -22.60 3.85 -10.08
N GLU A 204 -23.45 4.05 -11.09
CA GLU A 204 -23.91 5.38 -11.52
C GLU A 204 -24.83 6.05 -10.50
N ASN A 205 -25.71 5.30 -9.84
CA ASN A 205 -26.73 5.80 -8.93
C ASN A 205 -26.64 5.10 -7.55
N PRO A 206 -25.59 5.31 -6.76
CA PRO A 206 -25.49 4.69 -5.45
C PRO A 206 -26.51 5.28 -4.48
N THR A 207 -27.06 4.43 -3.61
CA THR A 207 -27.95 4.92 -2.54
C THR A 207 -27.17 5.67 -1.47
N PRO A 208 -27.81 6.55 -0.67
CA PRO A 208 -27.16 7.22 0.47
C PRO A 208 -26.50 6.24 1.43
N GLU A 209 -27.12 5.09 1.69
CA GLU A 209 -26.62 4.05 2.57
C GLU A 209 -25.33 3.40 2.01
N MET A 210 -25.26 3.17 0.69
CA MET A 210 -24.05 2.69 0.05
C MET A 210 -22.93 3.73 0.12
N MET A 211 -23.24 4.99 -0.14
CA MET A 211 -22.26 6.08 -0.01
C MET A 211 -21.75 6.17 1.43
N ALA A 212 -22.62 6.14 2.42
CA ALA A 212 -22.23 6.17 3.83
C ALA A 212 -21.38 4.95 4.21
N ARG A 213 -21.77 3.74 3.79
CA ARG A 213 -21.03 2.51 4.08
C ARG A 213 -19.62 2.52 3.53
N PHE A 214 -19.39 3.12 2.36
CA PHE A 214 -18.08 3.19 1.72
C PHE A 214 -17.39 4.56 1.91
N SER A 215 -17.91 5.43 2.77
CA SER A 215 -17.22 6.62 3.27
C SER A 215 -16.46 6.22 4.54
N SER A 216 -15.16 5.95 4.40
CA SER A 216 -14.37 5.34 5.48
C SER A 216 -14.35 6.17 6.76
N GLU A 217 -14.46 7.51 6.66
CA GLU A 217 -14.54 8.42 7.80
C GLU A 217 -15.77 8.20 8.68
N THR A 218 -16.86 7.70 8.10
CA THR A 218 -18.10 7.41 8.85
C THR A 218 -18.10 6.01 9.48
N GLN A 219 -17.11 5.19 9.17
CA GLN A 219 -16.99 3.79 9.59
C GLN A 219 -15.89 3.57 10.64
N VAL A 220 -15.23 4.64 11.07
CA VAL A 220 -14.17 4.55 12.07
C VAL A 220 -14.74 4.14 13.44
N THR A 221 -14.08 3.20 14.09
CA THR A 221 -14.37 2.77 15.46
C THR A 221 -13.07 2.74 16.28
N SER A 222 -13.14 2.53 17.58
CA SER A 222 -11.95 2.34 18.43
C SER A 222 -11.11 1.11 18.06
N SER A 223 -11.64 0.20 17.25
CA SER A 223 -10.94 -0.97 16.74
C SER A 223 -10.25 -0.72 15.38
N THR A 224 -10.48 0.44 14.76
CA THR A 224 -9.77 0.83 13.52
C THR A 224 -8.27 0.89 13.77
N PRO A 225 -7.40 0.40 12.84
CA PRO A 225 -5.96 0.45 13.05
C PRO A 225 -5.41 1.89 13.16
N PRO A 226 -4.31 2.10 13.90
CA PRO A 226 -3.55 3.35 13.84
C PRO A 226 -3.18 3.69 12.41
N ALA A 227 -3.08 5.00 12.09
CA ALA A 227 -2.87 5.43 10.72
C ALA A 227 -1.86 6.59 10.59
N PHE A 228 -1.11 6.57 9.49
CA PHE A 228 -0.36 7.69 8.97
C PHE A 228 -0.96 8.12 7.63
N LEU A 229 -1.20 9.43 7.47
CA LEU A 229 -1.72 10.02 6.24
C LEU A 229 -0.73 11.07 5.72
N ALA A 230 -0.56 11.13 4.39
CA ALA A 230 0.18 12.20 3.73
C ALA A 230 -0.63 12.75 2.55
N HIS A 231 -0.71 14.08 2.42
CA HIS A 231 -1.50 14.74 1.39
C HIS A 231 -0.93 16.12 1.04
N ALA A 232 -0.87 16.47 -0.24
CA ALA A 232 -0.51 17.83 -0.65
C ALA A 232 -1.73 18.76 -0.55
N VAL A 233 -1.52 19.99 -0.06
CA VAL A 233 -2.63 20.95 0.10
C VAL A 233 -3.18 21.47 -1.23
N ASP A 234 -2.40 21.35 -2.30
CA ASP A 234 -2.74 21.75 -3.67
C ASP A 234 -3.27 20.60 -4.56
N ASP A 235 -3.55 19.43 -3.97
CA ASP A 235 -4.18 18.32 -4.68
C ASP A 235 -5.61 18.68 -5.10
N LYS A 236 -5.83 18.84 -6.42
CA LYS A 236 -7.13 19.21 -7.00
C LYS A 236 -8.01 18.00 -7.31
N PRO A 237 -7.49 16.91 -7.91
CA PRO A 237 -8.28 15.71 -8.18
C PRO A 237 -8.88 15.06 -6.94
N VAL A 238 -8.11 14.96 -5.86
CA VAL A 238 -8.56 14.45 -4.56
C VAL A 238 -8.18 15.47 -3.50
N PRO A 239 -9.08 16.40 -3.14
CA PRO A 239 -8.76 17.46 -2.19
C PRO A 239 -8.34 16.94 -0.81
N PRO A 240 -7.43 17.63 -0.08
CA PRO A 240 -6.90 17.16 1.21
C PRO A 240 -7.96 17.04 2.32
N ILE A 241 -9.17 17.55 2.08
CA ILE A 241 -10.30 17.34 2.98
C ILE A 241 -10.58 15.86 3.23
N HIS A 242 -10.32 14.98 2.26
CA HIS A 242 -10.43 13.53 2.43
C HIS A 242 -9.55 13.03 3.60
N SER A 243 -8.27 13.39 3.60
CA SER A 243 -7.36 12.99 4.67
C SER A 243 -7.73 13.63 6.01
N ARG A 244 -8.17 14.89 6.02
CA ARG A 244 -8.60 15.58 7.23
C ARG A 244 -9.80 14.90 7.89
N MET A 245 -10.85 14.57 7.09
CA MET A 245 -12.04 13.90 7.60
C MET A 245 -11.72 12.55 8.25
N PHE A 246 -10.86 11.75 7.64
CA PHE A 246 -10.47 10.46 8.23
C PHE A 246 -9.60 10.62 9.47
N PHE A 247 -8.65 11.56 9.46
CA PHE A 247 -7.82 11.90 10.61
C PHE A 247 -8.64 12.37 11.79
N GLU A 248 -9.63 13.25 11.58
CA GLU A 248 -10.56 13.73 12.61
C GLU A 248 -11.41 12.59 13.17
N ALA A 249 -11.94 11.70 12.31
CA ALA A 249 -12.70 10.54 12.74
C ALA A 249 -11.87 9.60 13.61
N LEU A 250 -10.59 9.34 13.24
CA LEU A 250 -9.66 8.54 14.03
C LEU A 250 -9.42 9.17 15.42
N ASN A 251 -9.17 10.47 15.47
CA ASN A 251 -8.96 11.19 16.73
C ASN A 251 -10.20 11.13 17.63
N HIS A 252 -11.40 11.32 17.07
CA HIS A 252 -12.67 11.21 17.83
C HIS A 252 -12.88 9.80 18.40
N ALA A 253 -12.44 8.77 17.67
CA ALA A 253 -12.51 7.38 18.12
C ALA A 253 -11.37 6.98 19.08
N GLY A 254 -10.45 7.88 19.40
CA GLY A 254 -9.27 7.62 20.25
C GLY A 254 -8.21 6.74 19.59
N VAL A 255 -8.22 6.66 18.27
CA VAL A 255 -7.24 5.87 17.49
C VAL A 255 -6.02 6.73 17.18
N PRO A 256 -4.78 6.28 17.48
CA PRO A 256 -3.58 7.03 17.16
C PRO A 256 -3.46 7.30 15.66
N ALA A 257 -3.31 8.56 15.28
CA ALA A 257 -3.17 8.95 13.89
C ALA A 257 -2.19 10.13 13.72
N LYS A 258 -1.57 10.22 12.56
CA LYS A 258 -0.76 11.36 12.14
C LYS A 258 -1.11 11.76 10.73
N LEU A 259 -1.39 13.05 10.52
CA LEU A 259 -1.57 13.65 9.20
C LEU A 259 -0.37 14.55 8.89
N LEU A 260 0.28 14.29 7.75
CA LEU A 260 1.29 15.13 7.16
C LEU A 260 0.68 15.86 5.95
N GLU A 261 0.51 17.16 6.07
CA GLU A 261 0.12 18.01 4.94
C GLU A 261 1.36 18.63 4.32
N LEU A 262 1.56 18.37 3.02
CA LEU A 262 2.65 18.93 2.24
C LEU A 262 2.20 20.22 1.59
N PRO A 263 3.03 21.27 1.58
CA PRO A 263 2.64 22.60 1.08
C PRO A 263 2.35 22.61 -0.43
N SER A 264 2.84 21.61 -1.15
CA SER A 264 2.65 21.44 -2.60
C SER A 264 2.97 20.02 -3.01
N GLY A 265 2.70 19.65 -4.26
CA GLY A 265 3.01 18.34 -4.84
C GLY A 265 1.89 17.84 -5.75
N GLY A 266 0.70 18.36 -5.60
CA GLY A 266 -0.48 17.91 -6.35
C GLY A 266 -0.85 16.45 -6.07
N HIS A 267 -1.64 15.86 -6.95
CA HIS A 267 -1.98 14.44 -6.88
C HIS A 267 -0.80 13.60 -7.37
N GLY A 268 -0.31 12.66 -6.54
CA GLY A 268 0.90 11.87 -6.83
C GLY A 268 2.13 12.32 -6.04
N LEU A 269 2.13 13.54 -5.48
CA LEU A 269 3.23 14.15 -4.73
C LEU A 269 4.52 14.36 -5.56
N ASP A 270 4.47 14.23 -6.88
CA ASP A 270 5.63 14.32 -7.79
C ASP A 270 6.31 15.69 -7.76
N GLY A 271 5.57 16.74 -7.41
CA GLY A 271 6.08 18.10 -7.28
C GLY A 271 6.72 18.40 -5.93
N TYR A 272 6.67 17.52 -4.94
CA TYR A 272 7.23 17.75 -3.62
C TYR A 272 8.73 17.45 -3.58
N GLN A 273 9.53 18.44 -3.15
CA GLN A 273 10.99 18.34 -3.08
C GLN A 273 11.54 18.33 -1.63
N GLY A 274 10.66 18.30 -0.63
CA GLY A 274 11.03 18.29 0.78
C GLY A 274 11.05 16.88 1.40
N PRO A 275 11.52 16.77 2.67
CA PRO A 275 11.47 15.51 3.39
C PRO A 275 10.03 15.11 3.71
N MET A 276 9.69 13.84 3.48
CA MET A 276 8.37 13.29 3.86
C MET A 276 8.37 12.67 5.27
N TRP A 277 9.52 12.50 5.90
CA TRP A 277 9.75 11.94 7.24
C TRP A 277 11.00 12.52 7.91
#